data_1f0b607663d39e82de4360d58704d52d
#
_entry.id   1f0b607663d39e82de4360d58704d52d
#
_cell.length_a   1.000
_cell.length_b   1.000
_cell.length_c   1.000
_cell.angle_alpha   90.00
_cell.angle_beta   90.00
_cell.angle_gamma   90.00
#
_symmetry.space_group_name_H-M   'P 1'
#
loop_
_entity.id
_entity.type
_entity.pdbx_description
1 polymer ?
#
loop_
_entity_poly.entity_id
_entity_poly.type
_entity_poly.pdbx_seq_one_letter_code
_entity_poly.pdbx_strand_id
1 'polypeptide(L)'
;MRNLRKLSYVACAVFFFTSCEETYNDKLFWPGEISQEYGSYIKPYTLDLTYSGEKLIGKTVSFKTEDSETGTLTLNNIIPGEKETPISRIQLYENEKKGYYTFSGTNITMGGATVKYEGIITPKNMQLSLNVTMAYANSIANTYTFPAYSHTTDGESIIRNSGASYVNITTKAGGESLQPVILQIQQMATNILDVIFPYVLKDITFEKNGI
;
A
#
# COMPACT_ATOMS: atom_id res chain seq x y z
N MET A 1 -52.56 8.79 -48.16
CA MET A 1 -52.31 8.71 -46.71
C MET A 1 -51.29 7.61 -46.30
N ARG A 2 -50.80 6.73 -47.19
CA ARG A 2 -49.87 5.63 -46.87
C ARG A 2 -48.38 6.05 -46.87
N ASN A 3 -48.06 7.18 -47.49
CA ASN A 3 -46.67 7.67 -47.60
C ASN A 3 -46.29 8.61 -46.46
N LEU A 4 -47.24 9.22 -45.74
CA LEU A 4 -46.95 10.06 -44.59
C LEU A 4 -46.48 9.27 -43.35
N ARG A 5 -46.99 8.01 -43.19
CA ARG A 5 -46.56 7.13 -42.09
C ARG A 5 -45.12 6.64 -42.23
N LYS A 6 -44.65 6.45 -43.47
CA LYS A 6 -43.23 6.02 -43.70
C LYS A 6 -42.26 7.16 -43.48
N LEU A 7 -42.66 8.42 -43.74
CA LEU A 7 -41.81 9.58 -43.48
C LEU A 7 -41.60 9.84 -41.97
N SER A 8 -42.63 9.54 -41.16
CA SER A 8 -42.58 9.71 -39.70
C SER A 8 -41.59 8.75 -39.02
N TYR A 9 -41.47 7.52 -39.53
CA TYR A 9 -40.51 6.56 -38.99
C TYR A 9 -39.04 6.87 -39.35
N VAL A 10 -38.82 7.46 -40.51
CA VAL A 10 -37.48 7.90 -40.93
C VAL A 10 -37.02 9.12 -40.12
N ALA A 11 -37.94 10.06 -39.83
CA ALA A 11 -37.64 11.23 -39.01
C ALA A 11 -37.32 10.84 -37.55
N CYS A 12 -38.02 9.87 -36.96
CA CYS A 12 -37.69 9.38 -35.60
C CYS A 12 -36.37 8.60 -35.54
N ALA A 13 -35.99 7.87 -36.59
CA ALA A 13 -34.73 7.13 -36.60
C ALA A 13 -33.50 8.04 -36.68
N VAL A 14 -33.60 9.21 -37.30
CA VAL A 14 -32.49 10.18 -37.41
C VAL A 14 -32.24 10.91 -36.07
N PHE A 15 -33.28 11.08 -35.24
CA PHE A 15 -33.12 11.75 -33.93
C PHE A 15 -32.46 10.86 -32.85
N PHE A 16 -32.38 9.55 -33.05
CA PHE A 16 -31.72 8.68 -32.08
C PHE A 16 -30.19 8.56 -32.24
N PHE A 17 -29.60 9.11 -33.30
CA PHE A 17 -28.17 9.04 -33.54
C PHE A 17 -27.42 10.35 -33.22
N THR A 18 -28.11 11.39 -32.77
CA THR A 18 -27.46 12.69 -32.46
C THR A 18 -27.30 12.97 -30.97
N SER A 19 -27.44 11.96 -30.11
CA SER A 19 -27.25 12.18 -28.68
C SER A 19 -26.28 11.13 -28.11
N CYS A 20 -25.03 11.32 -28.37
CA CYS A 20 -23.89 10.92 -27.52
C CYS A 20 -22.56 11.21 -28.23
N GLU A 21 -22.34 12.43 -28.67
CA GLU A 21 -21.00 12.98 -28.81
C GLU A 21 -20.83 14.03 -27.71
N GLU A 22 -20.97 13.58 -26.46
CA GLU A 22 -20.60 14.42 -25.35
C GLU A 22 -19.10 14.37 -25.15
N THR A 23 -18.44 15.46 -25.58
CA THR A 23 -17.52 16.26 -24.75
C THR A 23 -16.27 15.61 -24.19
N TYR A 24 -15.79 14.48 -24.67
CA TYR A 24 -14.46 14.00 -24.33
C TYR A 24 -13.35 14.65 -25.18
N ASN A 25 -13.69 15.41 -26.21
CA ASN A 25 -12.70 16.05 -27.08
C ASN A 25 -11.89 17.16 -26.38
N ASP A 26 -12.34 17.62 -25.22
CA ASP A 26 -11.68 18.68 -24.46
C ASP A 26 -10.87 18.13 -23.27
N LYS A 27 -10.81 16.83 -23.06
CA LYS A 27 -10.03 16.22 -21.96
C LYS A 27 -8.64 15.82 -22.41
N LEU A 28 -7.66 16.06 -21.56
CA LEU A 28 -6.27 15.75 -21.85
C LEU A 28 -6.04 14.24 -22.09
N PHE A 29 -6.73 13.39 -21.34
CA PHE A 29 -6.72 11.93 -21.49
C PHE A 29 -8.12 11.37 -21.32
N TRP A 30 -8.38 10.29 -22.07
CA TRP A 30 -9.60 9.51 -21.89
C TRP A 30 -9.61 8.78 -20.53
N PRO A 31 -10.74 8.58 -19.90
CA PRO A 31 -10.84 7.88 -18.61
C PRO A 31 -10.09 6.53 -18.59
N GLY A 32 -10.22 5.73 -19.65
CA GLY A 32 -9.57 4.43 -19.78
C GLY A 32 -8.04 4.48 -19.87
N GLU A 33 -7.48 5.61 -20.32
CA GLU A 33 -6.02 5.74 -20.44
C GLU A 33 -5.34 5.93 -19.08
N ILE A 34 -6.02 6.56 -18.13
CA ILE A 34 -5.52 6.83 -16.78
C ILE A 34 -6.12 5.93 -15.71
N SER A 35 -7.17 5.13 -16.04
CA SER A 35 -7.76 4.13 -15.13
C SER A 35 -6.95 2.85 -15.13
N GLN A 36 -5.79 2.86 -14.47
CA GLN A 36 -4.79 1.79 -14.50
C GLN A 36 -4.32 1.42 -13.09
N GLU A 37 -3.63 0.30 -12.99
CA GLU A 37 -2.81 -0.05 -11.84
C GLU A 37 -1.36 0.36 -12.09
N TYR A 38 -0.85 1.23 -11.25
CA TYR A 38 0.51 1.75 -11.31
C TYR A 38 1.39 1.07 -10.26
N GLY A 39 2.60 0.68 -10.62
CA GLY A 39 3.51 0.01 -9.70
C GLY A 39 4.98 0.22 -10.05
N SER A 40 5.87 0.13 -9.07
CA SER A 40 7.31 0.35 -9.28
C SER A 40 7.92 -0.63 -10.29
N TYR A 41 7.30 -1.80 -10.45
CA TYR A 41 7.75 -2.87 -11.35
C TYR A 41 6.73 -3.23 -12.42
N ILE A 42 5.61 -2.51 -12.52
CA ILE A 42 4.58 -2.73 -13.54
C ILE A 42 4.95 -1.92 -14.78
N LYS A 43 5.06 -2.58 -15.91
CA LYS A 43 5.28 -1.92 -17.20
C LYS A 43 4.07 -2.15 -18.10
N PRO A 44 3.60 -1.13 -18.82
CA PRO A 44 4.18 0.22 -18.96
C PRO A 44 3.77 1.21 -17.86
N TYR A 45 2.97 0.83 -16.86
CA TYR A 45 2.33 1.72 -15.88
C TYR A 45 3.19 1.87 -14.63
N THR A 46 4.04 2.88 -14.62
CA THR A 46 5.03 3.07 -13.56
C THR A 46 4.51 3.96 -12.42
N LEU A 47 4.93 3.65 -11.19
CA LEU A 47 4.65 4.41 -9.98
C LEU A 47 5.95 4.91 -9.37
N ASP A 48 6.02 6.21 -9.14
CA ASP A 48 7.01 6.84 -8.26
C ASP A 48 6.30 7.28 -6.97
N LEU A 49 6.46 6.49 -5.91
CA LEU A 49 5.76 6.67 -4.64
C LEU A 49 6.71 7.14 -3.55
N THR A 50 6.33 8.24 -2.91
CA THR A 50 6.97 8.74 -1.68
C THR A 50 6.00 8.62 -0.51
N TYR A 51 6.45 8.04 0.60
CA TYR A 51 5.68 7.87 1.83
C TYR A 51 6.38 8.59 2.97
N SER A 52 5.75 9.63 3.50
CA SER A 52 6.27 10.47 4.60
C SER A 52 7.71 10.95 4.38
N GLY A 53 8.03 11.33 3.12
CA GLY A 53 9.35 11.85 2.72
C GLY A 53 10.31 10.81 2.14
N GLU A 54 10.06 9.53 2.34
CA GLU A 54 10.93 8.46 1.87
C GLU A 54 10.36 7.70 0.66
N LYS A 55 11.22 7.26 -0.25
CA LYS A 55 10.82 6.50 -1.42
C LYS A 55 10.34 5.10 -1.04
N LEU A 56 9.11 4.76 -1.44
CA LEU A 56 8.51 3.45 -1.17
C LEU A 56 8.40 2.63 -2.46
N ILE A 57 9.09 1.47 -2.49
CA ILE A 57 9.18 0.59 -3.65
C ILE A 57 8.37 -0.69 -3.40
N GLY A 58 7.97 -1.38 -4.47
CA GLY A 58 7.27 -2.68 -4.39
C GLY A 58 5.81 -2.58 -4.02
N LYS A 59 5.22 -1.40 -4.08
CA LYS A 59 3.79 -1.16 -3.84
C LYS A 59 3.08 -0.81 -5.15
N THR A 60 1.76 -0.99 -5.14
CA THR A 60 0.90 -0.63 -6.27
C THR A 60 -0.21 0.30 -5.83
N VAL A 61 -0.68 1.08 -6.79
CA VAL A 61 -1.78 2.02 -6.62
C VAL A 61 -2.69 1.89 -7.82
N SER A 62 -3.98 1.66 -7.59
CA SER A 62 -4.98 1.64 -8.65
C SER A 62 -5.68 2.99 -8.71
N PHE A 63 -5.84 3.53 -9.90
CA PHE A 63 -6.63 4.73 -10.14
C PHE A 63 -7.79 4.40 -11.08
N LYS A 64 -8.98 4.92 -10.80
CA LYS A 64 -10.18 4.77 -11.62
C LYS A 64 -10.90 6.10 -11.75
N THR A 65 -11.31 6.43 -12.96
CA THR A 65 -12.15 7.58 -13.27
C THR A 65 -13.13 7.22 -14.38
N GLU A 66 -14.29 7.88 -14.42
CA GLU A 66 -15.29 7.71 -15.46
C GLU A 66 -15.39 8.96 -16.35
N ASP A 67 -14.93 10.11 -15.85
CA ASP A 67 -15.12 11.43 -16.46
C ASP A 67 -13.81 12.20 -16.69
N SER A 68 -12.68 11.69 -16.24
CA SER A 68 -11.38 12.39 -16.19
C SER A 68 -11.40 13.72 -15.40
N GLU A 69 -12.42 13.95 -14.59
CA GLU A 69 -12.54 15.09 -13.67
C GLU A 69 -12.41 14.65 -12.23
N THR A 70 -13.07 13.52 -11.91
CA THR A 70 -13.04 12.93 -10.58
C THR A 70 -12.57 11.48 -10.65
N GLY A 71 -11.94 11.00 -9.58
CA GLY A 71 -11.45 9.64 -9.55
C GLY A 71 -11.43 9.02 -8.16
N THR A 72 -11.09 7.75 -8.13
CA THR A 72 -10.82 6.97 -6.94
C THR A 72 -9.41 6.40 -7.01
N LEU A 73 -8.61 6.69 -6.00
CA LEU A 73 -7.28 6.15 -5.79
C LEU A 73 -7.37 5.04 -4.75
N THR A 74 -6.89 3.86 -5.06
CA THR A 74 -6.80 2.75 -4.11
C THR A 74 -5.34 2.44 -3.81
N LEU A 75 -4.95 2.62 -2.56
CA LEU A 75 -3.60 2.32 -2.08
C LEU A 75 -3.55 0.84 -1.66
N ASN A 76 -2.71 0.03 -2.31
CA ASN A 76 -2.65 -1.41 -2.06
C ASN A 76 -1.50 -1.75 -1.09
N ASN A 77 -1.84 -2.19 0.13
CA ASN A 77 -0.90 -2.52 1.21
C ASN A 77 0.13 -1.42 1.50
N ILE A 78 -0.29 -0.15 1.42
CA ILE A 78 0.57 1.01 1.67
C ILE A 78 0.38 1.52 3.10
N ILE A 79 -0.87 1.65 3.55
CA ILE A 79 -1.16 2.10 4.91
C ILE A 79 -1.03 0.91 5.86
N PRO A 80 -0.22 1.01 6.93
CA PRO A 80 -0.06 -0.06 7.90
C PRO A 80 -1.39 -0.55 8.47
N GLY A 81 -1.62 -1.87 8.42
CA GLY A 81 -2.85 -2.49 8.90
C GLY A 81 -4.02 -2.48 7.91
N GLU A 82 -3.88 -1.86 6.74
CA GLU A 82 -4.91 -1.81 5.72
C GLU A 82 -4.44 -2.51 4.43
N LYS A 83 -5.19 -3.51 3.98
CA LYS A 83 -4.90 -4.22 2.73
C LYS A 83 -5.15 -3.34 1.51
N GLU A 84 -6.25 -2.59 1.56
CA GLU A 84 -6.67 -1.65 0.54
C GLU A 84 -7.20 -0.39 1.22
N THR A 85 -6.76 0.78 0.77
CA THR A 85 -7.24 2.07 1.26
C THR A 85 -7.81 2.87 0.10
N PRO A 86 -9.13 2.87 -0.10
CA PRO A 86 -9.76 3.67 -1.15
C PRO A 86 -9.87 5.13 -0.72
N ILE A 87 -9.49 6.03 -1.62
CA ILE A 87 -9.66 7.47 -1.52
C ILE A 87 -10.54 7.90 -2.69
N SER A 88 -11.80 8.19 -2.41
CA SER A 88 -12.81 8.51 -3.42
C SER A 88 -12.95 10.02 -3.62
N ARG A 89 -13.54 10.40 -4.75
CA ARG A 89 -13.84 11.81 -5.11
C ARG A 89 -12.60 12.69 -5.17
N ILE A 90 -11.51 12.14 -5.67
CA ILE A 90 -10.30 12.92 -5.95
C ILE A 90 -10.58 13.80 -7.15
N GLN A 91 -10.43 15.12 -6.98
CA GLN A 91 -10.55 16.07 -8.08
C GLN A 91 -9.27 16.08 -8.90
N LEU A 92 -9.39 15.94 -10.21
CA LEU A 92 -8.31 16.08 -11.17
C LEU A 92 -8.25 17.52 -11.69
N TYR A 93 -7.06 18.07 -11.73
CA TYR A 93 -6.78 19.40 -12.29
C TYR A 93 -5.86 19.25 -13.49
N GLU A 94 -6.34 19.67 -14.61
CA GLU A 94 -5.62 19.59 -15.88
C GLU A 94 -4.49 20.59 -15.98
N ASN A 95 -3.34 20.14 -16.47
CA ASN A 95 -2.23 20.99 -16.86
C ASN A 95 -1.88 20.76 -18.33
N GLU A 96 -2.65 21.37 -19.22
CA GLU A 96 -2.54 21.23 -20.67
C GLU A 96 -1.12 21.51 -21.19
N LYS A 97 -0.48 22.57 -20.66
CA LYS A 97 0.87 22.97 -21.10
C LYS A 97 1.92 21.91 -20.83
N LYS A 98 1.72 21.09 -19.78
CA LYS A 98 2.67 20.06 -19.35
C LYS A 98 2.20 18.66 -19.67
N GLY A 99 0.96 18.48 -20.09
CA GLY A 99 0.40 17.19 -20.52
C GLY A 99 0.22 16.19 -19.37
N TYR A 100 -0.35 16.60 -18.25
CA TYR A 100 -0.68 15.74 -17.14
C TYR A 100 -1.83 16.29 -16.28
N TYR A 101 -2.47 15.43 -15.49
CA TYR A 101 -3.36 15.84 -14.41
C TYR A 101 -2.60 15.92 -13.09
N THR A 102 -3.00 16.85 -12.23
CA THR A 102 -2.59 16.92 -10.82
C THR A 102 -3.76 16.67 -9.92
N PHE A 103 -3.50 16.12 -8.75
CA PHE A 103 -4.51 15.92 -7.71
C PHE A 103 -3.88 16.03 -6.33
N SER A 104 -4.65 16.49 -5.35
CA SER A 104 -4.21 16.57 -3.96
C SER A 104 -5.40 16.56 -3.01
N GLY A 105 -5.17 16.21 -1.77
CA GLY A 105 -6.20 16.25 -0.75
C GLY A 105 -5.79 15.61 0.56
N THR A 106 -6.79 15.41 1.41
CA THR A 106 -6.65 14.73 2.69
C THR A 106 -7.81 13.77 2.86
N ASN A 107 -7.51 12.55 3.29
CA ASN A 107 -8.50 11.51 3.58
C ASN A 107 -8.23 10.91 4.97
N ILE A 108 -9.29 10.47 5.63
CA ILE A 108 -9.21 9.66 6.85
C ILE A 108 -9.57 8.24 6.45
N THR A 109 -8.66 7.31 6.72
CA THR A 109 -8.83 5.90 6.37
C THR A 109 -9.80 5.20 7.31
N MET A 110 -10.22 3.99 6.98
CA MET A 110 -11.08 3.17 7.86
C MET A 110 -10.38 2.85 9.20
N GLY A 111 -9.05 2.73 9.20
CA GLY A 111 -8.24 2.55 10.42
C GLY A 111 -7.99 3.84 11.20
N GLY A 112 -8.55 4.98 10.75
CA GLY A 112 -8.43 6.27 11.41
C GLY A 112 -7.12 7.01 11.11
N ALA A 113 -6.28 6.51 10.21
CA ALA A 113 -5.10 7.24 9.77
C ALA A 113 -5.50 8.43 8.90
N THR A 114 -4.81 9.56 9.08
CA THR A 114 -4.96 10.73 8.21
C THR A 114 -3.91 10.66 7.11
N VAL A 115 -4.35 10.62 5.85
CA VAL A 115 -3.50 10.57 4.66
C VAL A 115 -3.64 11.88 3.91
N LYS A 116 -2.57 12.67 3.87
CA LYS A 116 -2.43 13.79 2.93
C LYS A 116 -1.76 13.25 1.68
N TYR A 117 -2.32 13.55 0.53
CA TYR A 117 -1.82 13.05 -0.75
C TYR A 117 -1.68 14.18 -1.77
N GLU A 118 -0.68 14.05 -2.61
CA GLU A 118 -0.42 14.90 -3.76
C GLU A 118 0.14 14.04 -4.88
N GLY A 119 -0.35 14.22 -6.10
CA GLY A 119 0.10 13.39 -7.20
C GLY A 119 -0.03 14.05 -8.58
N ILE A 120 0.69 13.43 -9.51
CA ILE A 120 0.66 13.71 -10.95
C ILE A 120 0.34 12.39 -11.65
N ILE A 121 -0.59 12.41 -12.59
CA ILE A 121 -0.97 11.24 -13.37
C ILE A 121 -0.94 11.50 -14.87
N THR A 122 -0.37 10.55 -15.59
CA THR A 122 -0.39 10.41 -17.04
C THR A 122 -0.80 8.99 -17.41
N PRO A 123 -1.07 8.66 -18.67
CA PRO A 123 -1.45 7.30 -19.07
C PRO A 123 -0.46 6.21 -18.66
N LYS A 124 0.83 6.53 -18.53
CA LYS A 124 1.88 5.53 -18.25
C LYS A 124 2.64 5.75 -16.94
N ASN A 125 2.43 6.88 -16.30
CA ASN A 125 3.19 7.20 -15.09
C ASN A 125 2.32 7.89 -14.05
N MET A 126 2.50 7.49 -12.80
CA MET A 126 1.97 8.19 -11.64
C MET A 126 3.12 8.55 -10.71
N GLN A 127 3.18 9.81 -10.30
CA GLN A 127 3.97 10.27 -9.16
C GLN A 127 3.03 10.55 -8.02
N LEU A 128 3.28 9.97 -6.86
CA LEU A 128 2.40 10.08 -5.71
C LEU A 128 3.21 10.30 -4.44
N SER A 129 2.91 11.37 -3.73
CA SER A 129 3.46 11.65 -2.41
C SER A 129 2.36 11.52 -1.37
N LEU A 130 2.63 10.72 -0.35
CA LEU A 130 1.76 10.48 0.79
C LEU A 130 2.43 10.96 2.08
N ASN A 131 1.72 11.74 2.88
CA ASN A 131 2.10 12.04 4.25
C ASN A 131 1.03 11.45 5.17
N VAL A 132 1.42 10.44 5.96
CA VAL A 132 0.52 9.62 6.74
C VAL A 132 0.72 9.85 8.22
N THR A 133 -0.35 10.18 8.92
CA THR A 133 -0.40 10.25 10.38
C THR A 133 -1.31 9.15 10.89
N MET A 134 -0.75 8.16 11.56
CA MET A 134 -1.51 7.05 12.12
C MET A 134 -2.43 7.52 13.26
N ALA A 135 -3.60 6.88 13.39
CA ALA A 135 -4.44 7.08 14.57
C ALA A 135 -3.67 6.68 15.83
N TYR A 136 -3.90 7.39 16.93
CA TYR A 136 -3.20 7.11 18.20
C TYR A 136 -3.34 5.66 18.64
N ALA A 137 -4.53 5.07 18.48
CA ALA A 137 -4.79 3.67 18.82
C ALA A 137 -3.99 2.65 17.98
N ASN A 138 -3.57 3.05 16.76
CA ASN A 138 -2.81 2.22 15.83
C ASN A 138 -1.35 2.68 15.70
N SER A 139 -0.93 3.64 16.53
CA SER A 139 0.43 4.14 16.54
C SER A 139 1.36 3.09 17.14
N ILE A 140 2.48 2.84 16.46
CA ILE A 140 3.60 2.08 17.02
C ILE A 140 4.50 2.93 17.93
N ALA A 141 4.15 4.21 18.13
CA ALA A 141 4.90 5.11 19.01
C ALA A 141 4.78 4.64 20.46
N ASN A 142 5.79 3.93 20.91
CA ASN A 142 5.91 3.37 22.25
C ASN A 142 7.33 2.93 22.50
N THR A 143 7.67 2.65 23.75
CA THR A 143 8.91 1.99 24.11
C THR A 143 8.66 0.51 24.33
N TYR A 144 9.33 -0.32 23.56
CA TYR A 144 9.25 -1.77 23.64
C TYR A 144 10.52 -2.29 24.31
N THR A 145 10.37 -2.93 25.46
CA THR A 145 11.47 -3.53 26.19
C THR A 145 11.54 -5.03 25.93
N PHE A 146 12.73 -5.57 25.82
CA PHE A 146 12.90 -7.01 25.73
C PHE A 146 12.65 -7.67 27.09
N PRO A 147 11.91 -8.80 27.13
CA PRO A 147 11.74 -9.55 28.36
C PRO A 147 13.09 -10.05 28.87
N ALA A 148 13.26 -9.98 30.16
CA ALA A 148 14.45 -10.55 30.80
C ALA A 148 14.54 -12.05 30.56
N TYR A 149 15.75 -12.54 30.33
CA TYR A 149 16.01 -13.98 30.26
C TYR A 149 15.77 -14.62 31.63
N SER A 150 14.98 -15.68 31.66
CA SER A 150 14.84 -16.52 32.84
C SER A 150 14.90 -18.00 32.45
N HIS A 151 15.48 -18.81 33.31
CA HIS A 151 15.57 -20.25 33.12
C HIS A 151 15.45 -20.98 34.44
N THR A 152 15.04 -22.23 34.36
CA THR A 152 15.16 -23.22 35.43
C THR A 152 16.06 -24.34 34.98
N THR A 153 16.67 -25.04 35.93
CA THR A 153 17.47 -26.23 35.64
C THR A 153 16.73 -27.48 36.12
N ASP A 154 16.74 -28.48 35.28
CA ASP A 154 16.28 -29.84 35.64
C ASP A 154 17.44 -30.80 35.46
N GLY A 155 18.16 -31.06 36.56
CA GLY A 155 19.40 -31.82 36.52
C GLY A 155 20.48 -31.08 35.72
N GLU A 156 20.92 -31.67 34.59
CA GLU A 156 21.92 -31.09 33.69
C GLU A 156 21.34 -30.22 32.61
N SER A 157 20.00 -30.16 32.50
CA SER A 157 19.31 -29.45 31.42
C SER A 157 18.85 -28.07 31.87
N ILE A 158 19.04 -27.08 31.00
CA ILE A 158 18.49 -25.73 31.16
C ILE A 158 17.16 -25.68 30.46
N ILE A 159 16.09 -25.36 31.19
CA ILE A 159 14.76 -25.13 30.65
C ILE A 159 14.57 -23.63 30.57
N ARG A 160 14.43 -23.12 29.35
CA ARG A 160 14.17 -21.72 29.11
C ARG A 160 12.70 -21.37 29.43
N ASN A 161 12.47 -20.41 30.32
CA ASN A 161 11.15 -19.94 30.70
C ASN A 161 10.72 -18.69 29.94
N SER A 162 11.68 -17.77 29.70
CA SER A 162 11.44 -16.53 28.95
C SER A 162 12.74 -15.98 28.37
N GLY A 163 12.64 -15.09 27.42
CA GLY A 163 13.76 -14.38 26.80
C GLY A 163 13.33 -13.65 25.52
N ALA A 164 14.13 -12.68 25.09
CA ALA A 164 13.85 -11.82 23.95
C ALA A 164 14.16 -12.46 22.60
N SER A 165 15.00 -13.47 22.55
CA SER A 165 15.49 -14.06 21.31
C SER A 165 15.05 -15.51 21.15
N TYR A 166 14.86 -15.89 19.91
CA TYR A 166 14.55 -17.26 19.52
C TYR A 166 15.19 -17.56 18.16
N VAL A 167 15.96 -18.64 18.12
CA VAL A 167 16.57 -19.12 16.87
C VAL A 167 15.86 -20.39 16.43
N ASN A 168 15.28 -20.35 15.24
CA ASN A 168 14.67 -21.51 14.61
C ASN A 168 15.49 -21.94 13.38
N ILE A 169 16.01 -23.14 13.40
CA ILE A 169 16.76 -23.72 12.29
C ILE A 169 15.92 -24.81 11.64
N THR A 170 15.56 -24.59 10.39
CA THR A 170 14.82 -25.59 9.58
C THR A 170 15.69 -26.07 8.44
N THR A 171 15.68 -27.37 8.19
CA THR A 171 16.36 -28.00 7.05
C THR A 171 15.33 -28.58 6.06
N LYS A 172 15.60 -28.37 4.77
CA LYS A 172 14.75 -28.94 3.70
C LYS A 172 15.10 -30.39 3.36
N ALA A 173 16.31 -30.79 3.70
CA ALA A 173 16.80 -32.14 3.49
C ALA A 173 17.75 -32.49 4.63
N GLY A 174 17.49 -33.56 5.32
CA GLY A 174 18.31 -34.04 6.41
C GLY A 174 17.54 -35.14 7.10
N GLY A 175 18.07 -36.32 7.12
CA GLY A 175 17.45 -37.41 7.83
C GLY A 175 17.30 -37.11 9.32
N GLU A 176 16.48 -37.88 10.01
CA GLU A 176 16.21 -37.80 11.44
C GLU A 176 17.49 -37.76 12.30
N SER A 177 18.60 -38.26 11.75
CA SER A 177 19.91 -38.27 12.43
C SER A 177 20.55 -36.89 12.68
N LEU A 178 20.14 -35.86 11.95
CA LEU A 178 20.66 -34.50 12.15
C LEU A 178 19.83 -33.65 13.13
N GLN A 179 18.62 -34.05 13.44
CA GLN A 179 17.72 -33.30 14.32
C GLN A 179 18.31 -33.02 15.71
N PRO A 180 18.95 -33.98 16.42
CA PRO A 180 19.53 -33.70 17.71
C PRO A 180 20.62 -32.62 17.67
N VAL A 181 21.45 -32.64 16.64
CA VAL A 181 22.53 -31.65 16.46
C VAL A 181 21.95 -30.26 16.15
N ILE A 182 20.93 -30.19 15.30
CA ILE A 182 20.22 -28.94 14.97
C ILE A 182 19.60 -28.33 16.22
N LEU A 183 18.91 -29.14 17.04
CA LEU A 183 18.30 -28.67 18.28
C LEU A 183 19.35 -28.14 19.28
N GLN A 184 20.50 -28.80 19.41
CA GLN A 184 21.58 -28.32 20.26
C GLN A 184 22.14 -26.98 19.80
N ILE A 185 22.39 -26.82 18.49
CA ILE A 185 22.87 -25.56 17.90
C ILE A 185 21.83 -24.45 18.10
N GLN A 186 20.58 -24.71 17.85
CA GLN A 186 19.48 -23.78 18.03
C GLN A 186 19.37 -23.30 19.48
N GLN A 187 19.43 -24.20 20.44
CA GLN A 187 19.37 -23.89 21.86
C GLN A 187 20.58 -23.07 22.31
N MET A 188 21.78 -23.47 21.90
CA MET A 188 23.02 -22.74 22.21
C MET A 188 22.99 -21.33 21.63
N ALA A 189 22.62 -21.16 20.37
CA ALA A 189 22.51 -19.85 19.72
C ALA A 189 21.46 -18.97 20.41
N THR A 190 20.30 -19.51 20.77
CA THR A 190 19.27 -18.80 21.51
C THR A 190 19.75 -18.33 22.88
N ASN A 191 20.43 -19.18 23.63
CA ASN A 191 20.97 -18.84 24.95
C ASN A 191 22.03 -17.73 24.88
N ILE A 192 22.93 -17.78 23.87
CA ILE A 192 23.93 -16.74 23.65
C ILE A 192 23.24 -15.39 23.33
N LEU A 193 22.25 -15.38 22.47
CA LEU A 193 21.54 -14.15 22.12
C LEU A 193 20.75 -13.58 23.30
N ASP A 194 20.14 -14.41 24.14
CA ASP A 194 19.46 -13.96 25.36
C ASP A 194 20.37 -13.28 26.36
N VAL A 195 21.64 -13.68 26.39
CA VAL A 195 22.67 -13.03 27.25
C VAL A 195 23.13 -11.71 26.62
N ILE A 196 23.31 -11.67 25.30
CA ILE A 196 23.90 -10.52 24.61
C ILE A 196 22.88 -9.40 24.40
N PHE A 197 21.64 -9.72 23.97
CA PHE A 197 20.64 -8.70 23.63
C PHE A 197 20.34 -7.68 24.73
N PRO A 198 20.22 -8.04 26.03
CA PRO A 198 19.97 -7.06 27.07
C PRO A 198 21.10 -6.05 27.26
N TYR A 199 22.32 -6.40 26.82
CA TYR A 199 23.50 -5.49 26.90
C TYR A 199 23.60 -4.59 25.68
N VAL A 200 23.21 -5.09 24.50
CA VAL A 200 23.37 -4.39 23.22
C VAL A 200 22.12 -3.57 22.89
N LEU A 201 20.93 -4.12 23.17
CA LEU A 201 19.67 -3.53 22.84
C LEU A 201 18.67 -3.69 24.00
N LYS A 202 18.57 -2.68 24.85
CA LYS A 202 17.68 -2.70 26.03
C LYS A 202 16.23 -2.47 25.64
N ASP A 203 16.00 -1.52 24.76
CA ASP A 203 14.68 -1.14 24.29
C ASP A 203 14.73 -0.60 22.86
N ILE A 204 13.56 -0.51 22.25
CA ILE A 204 13.32 0.19 21.00
C ILE A 204 12.18 1.16 21.26
N THR A 205 12.43 2.45 21.06
CA THR A 205 11.41 3.48 21.18
C THR A 205 11.04 3.99 19.79
N PHE A 206 9.74 3.96 19.50
CA PHE A 206 9.17 4.60 18.31
C PHE A 206 8.49 5.88 18.76
N GLU A 207 8.98 7.01 18.29
CA GLU A 207 8.40 8.31 18.61
C GLU A 207 7.28 8.70 17.65
N LYS A 208 6.31 9.45 18.16
CA LYS A 208 5.13 9.87 17.38
C LYS A 208 5.51 10.75 16.17
N ASN A 209 6.60 11.48 16.28
CA ASN A 209 7.13 12.36 15.22
C ASN A 209 8.34 11.74 14.51
N GLY A 210 8.64 10.50 14.81
CA GLY A 210 9.72 9.77 14.18
C GLY A 210 9.40 9.57 12.71
N ILE A 211 10.17 10.21 11.92
CA ILE A 211 10.32 9.96 10.49
C ILE A 211 11.13 8.69 10.36
#